data_8f9bb782f143b0125bbdac901ceaa91f
#
_entry.id   8f9bb782f143b0125bbdac901ceaa91f
#
_cell.length_a   1.000
_cell.length_b   1.000
_cell.length_c   1.000
_cell.angle_alpha   90.00
_cell.angle_beta   90.00
_cell.angle_gamma   90.00
#
_symmetry.space_group_name_H-M   'P 1'
#
loop_
_entity.id
_entity.type
_entity.pdbx_description
1 polymer ?
#
loop_
_entity_poly.entity_id
_entity_poly.type
_entity_poly.pdbx_seq_one_letter_code
_entity_poly.pdbx_strand_id
1 'polypeptide(L)'
;MGWKGTVRAINAAAKKAERNAKKSQRELALRHKEHAKMHELEQAAYDVEFFENYIEIVQSMHKECGDSINWEKVAVITEPSKPIFIKELELEAISQKEQYQPSFFDRLFKRIENKLRALDAAIESAKKQDQINFELSLEKWQQNYKEWAESVEQANLLIAGDPEARINTIKELNPFSELDTLGSSLHFSVLENYLLTININIRGADIIPNEQKSLLKSGKLSVKKMPVSKFNELYQDYVCSSVLRVARETFAILPDEFVLINATDRLLNKVTGYFEEQTILSVYVSRSTLNSLNMDLIDPSDSMRNFIHNMSFKPTKGFEPVVPVDVMTLA
;
A
#
# COMPACT_ATOMS: atom_id res chain seq x y z
N MET A 1 5.80 -10.44 -15.83
CA MET A 1 6.28 -9.57 -14.73
C MET A 1 6.15 -10.37 -13.45
N GLY A 2 7.23 -10.52 -12.69
CA GLY A 2 7.22 -11.24 -11.42
C GLY A 2 6.45 -10.46 -10.35
N TRP A 3 6.06 -11.12 -9.23
CA TRP A 3 5.31 -10.50 -8.14
C TRP A 3 6.02 -9.25 -7.58
N LYS A 4 7.36 -9.24 -7.53
CA LYS A 4 8.16 -8.05 -7.21
C LYS A 4 7.94 -6.91 -8.21
N GLY A 5 7.65 -7.21 -9.48
CA GLY A 5 7.26 -6.21 -10.48
C GLY A 5 5.86 -5.68 -10.25
N THR A 6 4.92 -6.57 -9.91
CA THR A 6 3.53 -6.22 -9.55
C THR A 6 3.49 -5.47 -8.23
N VAL A 7 4.27 -5.93 -7.24
CA VAL A 7 4.48 -5.26 -5.95
C VAL A 7 5.17 -3.91 -6.12
N ARG A 8 6.19 -3.81 -6.99
CA ARG A 8 6.80 -2.50 -7.32
C ARG A 8 5.82 -1.57 -8.02
N ALA A 9 4.91 -2.07 -8.85
CA ALA A 9 3.86 -1.27 -9.47
C ALA A 9 2.80 -0.83 -8.45
N ILE A 10 2.38 -1.72 -7.53
CA ILE A 10 1.47 -1.43 -6.41
C ILE A 10 2.15 -0.45 -5.44
N ASN A 11 3.40 -0.71 -5.04
CA ASN A 11 4.18 0.23 -4.23
C ASN A 11 4.47 1.55 -4.94
N ALA A 12 4.58 1.57 -6.27
CA ALA A 12 4.70 2.80 -7.05
C ALA A 12 3.37 3.57 -7.09
N ALA A 13 2.23 2.88 -7.15
CA ALA A 13 0.90 3.48 -7.07
C ALA A 13 0.60 3.96 -5.64
N ALA A 14 0.90 3.15 -4.61
CA ALA A 14 0.81 3.54 -3.20
C ALA A 14 1.77 4.69 -2.86
N LYS A 15 3.04 4.65 -3.32
CA LYS A 15 3.96 5.79 -3.21
C LYS A 15 3.50 7.01 -4.01
N LYS A 16 2.76 6.84 -5.10
CA LYS A 16 2.18 7.94 -5.85
C LYS A 16 0.99 8.55 -5.11
N ALA A 17 0.14 7.74 -4.49
CA ALA A 17 -0.93 8.18 -3.59
C ALA A 17 -0.36 8.85 -2.33
N GLU A 18 0.65 8.26 -1.70
CA GLU A 18 1.42 8.84 -0.58
C GLU A 18 2.12 10.15 -0.97
N ARG A 19 2.71 10.21 -2.17
CA ARG A 19 3.28 11.47 -2.71
C ARG A 19 2.21 12.51 -2.97
N ASN A 20 1.02 12.11 -3.44
CA ASN A 20 -0.10 13.03 -3.67
C ASN A 20 -0.71 13.50 -2.34
N ALA A 21 -0.87 12.61 -1.33
CA ALA A 21 -1.28 12.99 0.01
C ALA A 21 -0.23 13.87 0.72
N LYS A 22 1.07 13.51 0.64
CA LYS A 22 2.17 14.37 1.12
C LYS A 22 2.31 15.67 0.34
N LYS A 23 2.01 15.65 -0.98
CA LYS A 23 1.98 16.87 -1.79
C LYS A 23 0.82 17.76 -1.40
N SER A 24 -0.37 17.19 -1.17
CA SER A 24 -1.53 17.90 -0.64
C SER A 24 -1.26 18.47 0.77
N GLN A 25 -0.66 17.68 1.67
CA GLN A 25 -0.24 18.17 2.99
C GLN A 25 0.86 19.24 2.91
N ARG A 26 1.81 19.11 1.98
CA ARG A 26 2.84 20.13 1.76
C ARG A 26 2.28 21.38 1.09
N GLU A 27 1.33 21.24 0.17
CA GLU A 27 0.60 22.39 -0.41
C GLU A 27 -0.26 23.07 0.65
N LEU A 28 -0.91 22.33 1.54
CA LEU A 28 -1.62 22.88 2.69
C LEU A 28 -0.65 23.60 3.65
N ALA A 29 0.51 23.00 3.94
CA ALA A 29 1.54 23.63 4.79
C ALA A 29 2.23 24.83 4.13
N LEU A 30 2.40 24.83 2.81
CA LEU A 30 2.90 25.98 2.05
C LEU A 30 1.85 27.09 1.99
N ARG A 31 0.59 26.77 1.75
CA ARG A 31 -0.54 27.71 1.84
C ARG A 31 -0.62 28.29 3.26
N HIS A 32 -0.37 27.50 4.31
CA HIS A 32 -0.26 28.03 5.68
C HIS A 32 0.81 29.13 5.80
N LYS A 33 1.97 28.97 5.17
CA LYS A 33 3.03 29.98 5.17
C LYS A 33 2.66 31.21 4.33
N GLU A 34 1.96 31.02 3.25
CA GLU A 34 1.46 32.12 2.41
C GLU A 34 0.28 32.83 3.07
N HIS A 35 -0.61 32.09 3.76
CA HIS A 35 -1.78 32.62 4.47
C HIS A 35 -1.43 33.38 5.77
N ALA A 36 -0.24 33.20 6.32
CA ALA A 36 0.23 34.11 7.40
C ALA A 36 0.29 35.58 6.99
N LYS A 37 0.16 35.86 5.67
CA LYS A 37 0.07 37.18 5.07
C LYS A 37 -1.34 37.58 4.64
N MET A 38 -2.34 36.67 4.82
CA MET A 38 -3.72 36.92 4.42
C MET A 38 -4.45 37.81 5.45
N HIS A 39 -5.51 38.42 4.98
CA HIS A 39 -6.43 39.14 5.86
C HIS A 39 -7.00 38.23 6.94
N GLU A 40 -7.19 38.73 8.19
CA GLU A 40 -7.66 37.96 9.37
C GLU A 40 -8.89 37.07 9.07
N LEU A 41 -9.82 37.54 8.22
CA LEU A 41 -11.03 36.81 7.87
C LEU A 41 -10.76 35.63 6.92
N GLU A 42 -9.81 35.77 6.01
CA GLU A 42 -9.42 34.72 5.08
C GLU A 42 -8.67 33.60 5.84
N GLN A 43 -7.80 33.99 6.77
CA GLN A 43 -7.12 33.06 7.66
C GLN A 43 -8.11 32.31 8.54
N ALA A 44 -9.14 33.00 9.07
CA ALA A 44 -10.17 32.36 9.87
C ALA A 44 -11.00 31.33 9.08
N ALA A 45 -11.34 31.64 7.81
CA ALA A 45 -12.03 30.71 6.92
C ALA A 45 -11.15 29.48 6.62
N TYR A 46 -9.88 29.70 6.33
CA TYR A 46 -8.93 28.62 6.10
C TYR A 46 -8.74 27.72 7.32
N ASP A 47 -8.62 28.30 8.52
CA ASP A 47 -8.46 27.53 9.76
C ASP A 47 -9.68 26.64 10.06
N VAL A 48 -10.88 27.08 9.67
CA VAL A 48 -12.09 26.27 9.80
C VAL A 48 -12.13 25.17 8.73
N GLU A 49 -11.86 25.49 7.47
CA GLU A 49 -11.80 24.51 6.38
C GLU A 49 -10.75 23.42 6.67
N PHE A 50 -9.57 23.81 7.15
CA PHE A 50 -8.54 22.87 7.55
C PHE A 50 -9.00 21.94 8.67
N PHE A 51 -9.69 22.49 9.68
CA PHE A 51 -10.25 21.72 10.78
C PHE A 51 -11.32 20.73 10.28
N GLU A 52 -12.24 21.18 9.42
CA GLU A 52 -13.31 20.35 8.86
C GLU A 52 -12.74 19.22 8.01
N ASN A 53 -11.78 19.53 7.13
CA ASN A 53 -11.07 18.54 6.31
C ASN A 53 -10.31 17.52 7.18
N TYR A 54 -9.69 17.96 8.27
CA TYR A 54 -9.03 17.05 9.20
C TYR A 54 -10.00 16.08 9.86
N ILE A 55 -11.16 16.58 10.30
CA ILE A 55 -12.22 15.74 10.89
C ILE A 55 -12.73 14.73 9.84
N GLU A 56 -12.96 15.17 8.60
CA GLU A 56 -13.38 14.29 7.51
C GLU A 56 -12.36 13.17 7.26
N ILE A 57 -11.08 13.49 7.21
CA ILE A 57 -10.01 12.49 7.04
C ILE A 57 -10.06 11.45 8.16
N VAL A 58 -10.15 11.90 9.42
CA VAL A 58 -10.18 11.03 10.59
C VAL A 58 -11.38 10.06 10.56
N GLN A 59 -12.55 10.54 10.11
CA GLN A 59 -13.76 9.72 10.01
C GLN A 59 -13.80 8.84 8.75
N SER A 60 -13.04 9.17 7.69
CA SER A 60 -13.14 8.52 6.38
C SER A 60 -11.98 7.59 6.03
N MET A 61 -11.09 7.28 6.95
CA MET A 61 -9.92 6.42 6.70
C MET A 61 -10.26 5.07 6.05
N HIS A 62 -11.42 4.50 6.40
CA HIS A 62 -11.91 3.24 5.85
C HIS A 62 -12.24 3.29 4.35
N LYS A 63 -12.42 4.49 3.76
CA LYS A 63 -12.75 4.64 2.33
C LYS A 63 -11.55 4.35 1.44
N GLU A 64 -10.35 4.58 1.92
CA GLU A 64 -9.13 4.31 1.18
C GLU A 64 -8.69 2.84 1.34
N CYS A 65 -8.13 2.27 0.29
CA CYS A 65 -7.53 0.93 0.28
C CYS A 65 -6.59 0.80 -0.91
N GLY A 66 -5.51 0.07 -0.74
CA GLY A 66 -4.61 -0.29 -1.83
C GLY A 66 -5.24 -1.28 -2.82
N ASP A 67 -4.57 -1.49 -3.95
CA ASP A 67 -4.99 -2.48 -4.95
C ASP A 67 -4.86 -3.90 -4.41
N SER A 68 -5.83 -4.76 -4.74
CA SER A 68 -5.81 -6.15 -4.31
C SER A 68 -4.88 -7.02 -5.17
N ILE A 69 -4.16 -7.93 -4.52
CA ILE A 69 -3.32 -8.93 -5.17
C ILE A 69 -4.11 -10.24 -5.31
N ASN A 70 -4.23 -10.73 -6.53
CA ASN A 70 -4.80 -12.04 -6.79
C ASN A 70 -3.69 -13.10 -6.80
N TRP A 71 -3.48 -13.75 -5.67
CA TRP A 71 -2.43 -14.75 -5.50
C TRP A 71 -2.66 -16.01 -6.33
N GLU A 72 -3.90 -16.40 -6.60
CA GLU A 72 -4.22 -17.52 -7.49
C GLU A 72 -3.72 -17.25 -8.92
N LYS A 73 -3.87 -16.00 -9.40
CA LYS A 73 -3.31 -15.62 -10.71
C LYS A 73 -1.79 -15.57 -10.68
N VAL A 74 -1.18 -15.15 -9.56
CA VAL A 74 0.27 -15.13 -9.40
C VAL A 74 0.84 -16.55 -9.42
N ALA A 75 0.19 -17.49 -8.75
CA ALA A 75 0.60 -18.91 -8.67
C ALA A 75 0.65 -19.60 -10.04
N VAL A 76 -0.14 -19.15 -11.02
CA VAL A 76 -0.22 -19.75 -12.37
C VAL A 76 0.46 -18.92 -13.45
N ILE A 77 1.27 -17.93 -13.09
CA ILE A 77 2.04 -17.14 -14.06
C ILE A 77 2.99 -18.07 -14.83
N THR A 78 2.95 -17.98 -16.16
CA THR A 78 3.79 -18.80 -17.04
C THR A 78 5.26 -18.49 -16.84
N GLU A 79 6.08 -19.55 -16.78
CA GLU A 79 7.54 -19.47 -16.71
C GLU A 79 8.10 -18.61 -17.85
N PRO A 80 9.05 -17.68 -17.58
CA PRO A 80 9.72 -16.91 -18.62
C PRO A 80 10.49 -17.82 -19.60
N SER A 81 10.23 -17.67 -20.90
CA SER A 81 10.93 -18.45 -21.92
C SER A 81 12.41 -18.10 -21.98
N LYS A 82 13.27 -19.15 -21.99
CA LYS A 82 14.71 -18.98 -22.11
C LYS A 82 15.08 -18.41 -23.49
N PRO A 83 15.92 -17.38 -23.57
CA PRO A 83 16.35 -16.84 -24.85
C PRO A 83 17.14 -17.86 -25.65
N ILE A 84 16.97 -17.81 -26.98
CA ILE A 84 17.68 -18.62 -27.94
C ILE A 84 18.73 -17.72 -28.60
N PHE A 85 19.94 -18.29 -28.85
CA PHE A 85 20.99 -17.57 -29.59
C PHE A 85 20.56 -17.37 -31.04
N ILE A 86 20.46 -16.13 -31.47
CA ILE A 86 20.11 -15.75 -32.85
C ILE A 86 21.29 -15.00 -33.45
N LYS A 87 21.71 -15.39 -34.67
CA LYS A 87 22.82 -14.81 -35.44
C LYS A 87 22.30 -13.74 -36.38
N GLU A 88 21.55 -12.78 -35.89
CA GLU A 88 20.87 -11.79 -36.73
C GLU A 88 21.86 -10.85 -37.41
N LEU A 89 22.76 -10.25 -36.64
CA LEU A 89 23.75 -9.31 -37.14
C LEU A 89 24.85 -10.01 -37.98
N GLU A 90 25.27 -11.22 -37.57
CA GLU A 90 26.23 -12.04 -38.33
C GLU A 90 25.68 -12.34 -39.71
N LEU A 91 24.42 -12.81 -39.81
CA LEU A 91 23.78 -13.14 -41.10
C LEU A 91 23.55 -11.90 -41.96
N GLU A 92 23.19 -10.78 -41.37
CA GLU A 92 23.05 -9.52 -42.09
C GLU A 92 24.40 -9.06 -42.68
N ALA A 93 25.47 -9.10 -41.87
CA ALA A 93 26.81 -8.73 -42.33
C ALA A 93 27.35 -9.67 -43.44
N ILE A 94 27.05 -10.98 -43.35
CA ILE A 94 27.37 -11.95 -44.42
C ILE A 94 26.62 -11.58 -45.71
N SER A 95 25.30 -11.30 -45.61
CA SER A 95 24.51 -10.90 -46.79
C SER A 95 25.04 -9.61 -47.42
N GLN A 96 25.45 -8.63 -46.62
CA GLN A 96 26.07 -7.41 -47.12
C GLN A 96 27.38 -7.70 -47.88
N LYS A 97 28.22 -8.65 -47.40
CA LYS A 97 29.43 -9.07 -48.09
C LYS A 97 29.12 -9.80 -49.39
N GLU A 98 28.13 -10.69 -49.42
CA GLU A 98 27.71 -11.43 -50.60
C GLU A 98 27.14 -10.52 -51.70
N GLN A 99 26.41 -9.47 -51.30
CA GLN A 99 25.84 -8.49 -52.22
C GLN A 99 26.86 -7.43 -52.70
N TYR A 100 28.08 -7.42 -52.14
CA TYR A 100 29.09 -6.45 -52.51
C TYR A 100 29.55 -6.65 -53.93
N GLN A 101 29.30 -5.67 -54.80
CA GLN A 101 29.82 -5.60 -56.18
C GLN A 101 30.83 -4.45 -56.28
N PRO A 102 32.09 -4.75 -56.67
CA PRO A 102 33.12 -3.72 -56.81
C PRO A 102 32.72 -2.65 -57.85
N SER A 103 32.67 -1.41 -57.44
CA SER A 103 32.39 -0.26 -58.32
C SER A 103 33.57 0.02 -59.23
N PHE A 104 33.35 0.80 -60.31
CA PHE A 104 34.43 1.21 -61.24
C PHE A 104 35.57 1.91 -60.48
N PHE A 105 35.25 2.75 -59.47
CA PHE A 105 36.25 3.43 -58.65
C PHE A 105 37.02 2.49 -57.75
N ASP A 106 36.39 1.43 -57.21
CA ASP A 106 37.05 0.43 -56.37
C ASP A 106 38.14 -0.31 -57.20
N ARG A 107 37.88 -0.58 -58.49
CA ARG A 107 38.80 -1.20 -59.41
C ARG A 107 39.97 -0.25 -59.83
N LEU A 108 39.64 1.00 -60.12
CA LEU A 108 40.62 2.02 -60.54
C LEU A 108 41.60 2.35 -59.41
N PHE A 109 41.17 2.45 -58.17
CA PHE A 109 42.00 2.83 -57.02
C PHE A 109 42.53 1.63 -56.25
N LYS A 110 42.38 0.38 -56.74
CA LYS A 110 42.79 -0.87 -56.04
C LYS A 110 42.31 -1.01 -54.62
N ARG A 111 41.07 -0.56 -54.33
CA ARG A 111 40.48 -0.57 -53.00
C ARG A 111 39.64 -1.83 -52.67
N ILE A 112 39.51 -2.76 -53.61
CA ILE A 112 38.67 -3.96 -53.45
C ILE A 112 39.12 -4.79 -52.25
N GLU A 113 40.43 -5.06 -52.12
CA GLU A 113 40.98 -5.87 -51.02
C GLU A 113 40.73 -5.23 -49.66
N ASN A 114 40.87 -3.91 -49.51
CA ASN A 114 40.64 -3.20 -48.31
C ASN A 114 39.13 -3.21 -47.93
N LYS A 115 38.24 -3.11 -48.92
CA LYS A 115 36.78 -3.21 -48.67
C LYS A 115 36.37 -4.63 -48.28
N LEU A 116 36.93 -5.67 -48.89
CA LEU A 116 36.69 -7.05 -48.49
C LEU A 116 37.17 -7.33 -47.07
N ARG A 117 38.37 -6.86 -46.71
CA ARG A 117 38.86 -6.94 -45.33
C ARG A 117 37.97 -6.20 -44.33
N ALA A 118 37.43 -5.04 -44.70
CA ALA A 118 36.49 -4.28 -43.88
C ALA A 118 35.16 -5.04 -43.67
N LEU A 119 34.64 -5.71 -44.72
CA LEU A 119 33.45 -6.54 -44.62
C LEU A 119 33.68 -7.79 -43.76
N ASP A 120 34.89 -8.43 -43.87
CA ASP A 120 35.23 -9.53 -42.97
C ASP A 120 35.35 -9.09 -41.52
N ALA A 121 35.94 -7.93 -41.27
CA ALA A 121 35.99 -7.34 -39.93
C ALA A 121 34.59 -6.99 -39.39
N ALA A 122 33.67 -6.54 -40.26
CA ALA A 122 32.28 -6.28 -39.89
C ALA A 122 31.54 -7.57 -39.50
N ILE A 123 31.77 -8.69 -40.21
CA ILE A 123 31.20 -10.00 -39.84
C ILE A 123 31.70 -10.44 -38.45
N GLU A 124 33.01 -10.34 -38.20
CA GLU A 124 33.56 -10.70 -36.87
C GLU A 124 33.06 -9.77 -35.77
N SER A 125 32.84 -8.48 -36.06
CA SER A 125 32.25 -7.54 -35.13
C SER A 125 30.77 -7.86 -34.86
N ALA A 126 30.00 -8.16 -35.90
CA ALA A 126 28.59 -8.55 -35.80
C ALA A 126 28.42 -9.84 -34.99
N LYS A 127 29.27 -10.85 -35.23
CA LYS A 127 29.28 -12.09 -34.45
C LYS A 127 29.56 -11.85 -32.95
N LYS A 128 30.51 -10.98 -32.62
CA LYS A 128 30.76 -10.58 -31.22
C LYS A 128 29.59 -9.86 -30.65
N GLN A 129 28.93 -9.00 -31.41
CA GLN A 129 27.75 -8.26 -30.93
C GLN A 129 26.56 -9.19 -30.69
N ASP A 130 26.31 -10.18 -31.57
CA ASP A 130 25.28 -11.20 -31.35
C ASP A 130 25.54 -11.99 -30.07
N GLN A 131 26.82 -12.33 -29.79
CA GLN A 131 27.22 -13.00 -28.56
C GLN A 131 26.93 -12.13 -27.32
N ILE A 132 27.32 -10.86 -27.36
CA ILE A 132 27.04 -9.90 -26.25
C ILE A 132 25.54 -9.74 -26.03
N ASN A 133 24.76 -9.59 -27.09
CA ASN A 133 23.31 -9.44 -27.03
C ASN A 133 22.66 -10.69 -26.41
N PHE A 134 23.14 -11.88 -26.74
CA PHE A 134 22.69 -13.12 -26.17
C PHE A 134 23.02 -13.23 -24.66
N GLU A 135 24.23 -12.89 -24.26
CA GLU A 135 24.66 -12.89 -22.87
C GLU A 135 23.80 -11.93 -22.02
N LEU A 136 23.58 -10.71 -22.52
CA LEU A 136 22.68 -9.74 -21.86
C LEU A 136 21.23 -10.25 -21.77
N SER A 137 20.75 -10.92 -22.82
CA SER A 137 19.40 -11.51 -22.81
C SER A 137 19.30 -12.67 -21.82
N LEU A 138 20.37 -13.45 -21.66
CA LEU A 138 20.45 -14.55 -20.71
C LEU A 138 20.48 -14.05 -19.27
N GLU A 139 21.27 -13.01 -18.96
CA GLU A 139 21.29 -12.38 -17.66
C GLU A 139 19.90 -11.83 -17.26
N LYS A 140 19.25 -11.13 -18.20
CA LYS A 140 17.90 -10.60 -17.99
C LYS A 140 16.88 -11.73 -17.79
N TRP A 141 17.00 -12.81 -18.52
CA TRP A 141 16.15 -13.98 -18.34
C TRP A 141 16.38 -14.63 -16.97
N GLN A 142 17.62 -14.80 -16.53
CA GLN A 142 17.94 -15.36 -15.21
C GLN A 142 17.34 -14.52 -14.10
N GLN A 143 17.41 -13.21 -14.19
CA GLN A 143 16.78 -12.31 -13.20
C GLN A 143 15.25 -12.45 -13.23
N ASN A 144 14.64 -12.46 -14.41
CA ASN A 144 13.19 -12.63 -14.55
C ASN A 144 12.71 -14.00 -14.06
N TYR A 145 13.50 -15.05 -14.31
CA TYR A 145 13.20 -16.41 -13.86
C TYR A 145 13.23 -16.50 -12.33
N LYS A 146 14.24 -15.91 -11.72
CA LYS A 146 14.36 -15.85 -10.26
C LYS A 146 13.14 -15.11 -9.64
N GLU A 147 12.81 -13.94 -10.17
CA GLU A 147 11.65 -13.16 -9.71
C GLU A 147 10.33 -13.92 -9.91
N TRP A 148 10.18 -14.63 -11.01
CA TRP A 148 9.02 -15.48 -11.27
C TRP A 148 8.95 -16.65 -10.28
N ALA A 149 10.03 -17.37 -10.04
CA ALA A 149 10.08 -18.52 -9.13
C ALA A 149 9.74 -18.11 -7.70
N GLU A 150 10.38 -17.02 -7.19
CA GLU A 150 10.07 -16.45 -5.89
C GLU A 150 8.61 -16.02 -5.78
N SER A 151 8.03 -15.47 -6.84
CA SER A 151 6.63 -15.02 -6.88
C SER A 151 5.65 -16.17 -6.79
N VAL A 152 5.89 -17.23 -7.55
CA VAL A 152 5.03 -18.42 -7.58
C VAL A 152 5.14 -19.16 -6.25
N GLU A 153 6.34 -19.29 -5.69
CA GLU A 153 6.55 -19.89 -4.38
C GLU A 153 5.78 -19.13 -3.29
N GLN A 154 5.94 -17.81 -3.23
CA GLN A 154 5.24 -16.96 -2.27
C GLN A 154 3.72 -17.09 -2.40
N ALA A 155 3.21 -17.08 -3.63
CA ALA A 155 1.78 -17.25 -3.88
C ALA A 155 1.26 -18.60 -3.36
N ASN A 156 1.98 -19.69 -3.61
CA ASN A 156 1.60 -21.01 -3.13
C ASN A 156 1.62 -21.11 -1.60
N LEU A 157 2.64 -20.54 -0.94
CA LEU A 157 2.71 -20.49 0.52
C LEU A 157 1.53 -19.71 1.12
N LEU A 158 1.19 -18.54 0.54
CA LEU A 158 0.05 -17.74 1.00
C LEU A 158 -1.28 -18.45 0.80
N ILE A 159 -1.50 -19.08 -0.35
CA ILE A 159 -2.71 -19.87 -0.63
C ILE A 159 -2.81 -21.06 0.33
N ALA A 160 -1.70 -21.69 0.66
CA ALA A 160 -1.63 -22.76 1.66
C ALA A 160 -1.85 -22.27 3.10
N GLY A 161 -1.86 -20.96 3.31
CA GLY A 161 -2.07 -20.35 4.62
C GLY A 161 -0.85 -20.38 5.53
N ASP A 162 0.37 -20.37 4.95
CA ASP A 162 1.61 -20.37 5.74
C ASP A 162 1.73 -19.12 6.61
N PRO A 163 1.90 -19.26 7.95
CA PRO A 163 1.94 -18.14 8.87
C PRO A 163 3.11 -17.18 8.64
N GLU A 164 4.28 -17.73 8.30
CA GLU A 164 5.49 -16.93 8.10
C GLU A 164 5.40 -16.13 6.80
N ALA A 165 4.90 -16.76 5.72
CA ALA A 165 4.66 -16.11 4.46
C ALA A 165 3.69 -14.92 4.60
N ARG A 166 2.61 -15.05 5.39
CA ARG A 166 1.66 -13.95 5.68
C ARG A 166 2.35 -12.78 6.37
N ILE A 167 3.07 -13.04 7.46
CA ILE A 167 3.75 -11.98 8.22
C ILE A 167 4.84 -11.30 7.38
N ASN A 168 5.59 -12.07 6.59
CA ASN A 168 6.62 -11.53 5.70
C ASN A 168 6.01 -10.67 4.59
N THR A 169 4.88 -11.09 3.99
CA THR A 169 4.16 -10.29 3.00
C THR A 169 3.69 -8.96 3.57
N ILE A 170 3.12 -8.95 4.78
CA ILE A 170 2.70 -7.71 5.46
C ILE A 170 3.91 -6.79 5.66
N LYS A 171 5.04 -7.32 6.14
CA LYS A 171 6.25 -6.52 6.39
C LYS A 171 6.88 -5.98 5.11
N GLU A 172 6.93 -6.78 4.04
CA GLU A 172 7.50 -6.36 2.75
C GLU A 172 6.66 -5.32 2.04
N LEU A 173 5.33 -5.46 2.07
CA LEU A 173 4.41 -4.54 1.41
C LEU A 173 4.13 -3.29 2.22
N ASN A 174 4.21 -3.40 3.55
CA ASN A 174 3.95 -2.34 4.51
C ASN A 174 2.70 -1.49 4.17
N PRO A 175 1.50 -2.11 4.05
CA PRO A 175 0.29 -1.42 3.60
C PRO A 175 -0.21 -0.39 4.63
N PHE A 176 0.29 -0.45 5.85
CA PHE A 176 -0.14 0.35 7.00
C PHE A 176 0.73 1.58 7.28
N SER A 177 1.66 1.93 6.39
CA SER A 177 2.60 3.06 6.60
C SER A 177 1.91 4.40 6.87
N GLU A 178 0.69 4.60 6.37
CA GLU A 178 -0.10 5.81 6.65
C GLU A 178 -0.67 5.82 8.07
N LEU A 179 -1.08 4.66 8.59
CA LEU A 179 -1.56 4.52 9.98
C LEU A 179 -0.44 4.78 10.98
N ASP A 180 0.80 4.34 10.66
CA ASP A 180 2.00 4.63 11.47
C ASP A 180 2.25 6.14 11.55
N THR A 181 2.00 6.90 10.47
CA THR A 181 2.18 8.37 10.47
C THR A 181 1.15 9.09 11.35
N LEU A 182 -0.01 8.48 11.58
CA LEU A 182 -1.03 8.96 12.52
C LEU A 182 -0.76 8.52 13.97
N GLY A 183 0.38 7.84 14.22
CA GLY A 183 0.81 7.43 15.55
C GLY A 183 0.23 6.10 16.03
N SER A 184 -0.49 5.37 15.19
CA SER A 184 -0.93 4.01 15.48
C SER A 184 0.22 3.02 15.30
N SER A 185 0.30 2.01 16.14
CA SER A 185 1.26 0.89 15.96
C SER A 185 0.49 -0.42 15.80
N LEU A 186 0.97 -1.27 14.86
CA LEU A 186 0.34 -2.55 14.56
C LEU A 186 1.25 -3.71 14.93
N HIS A 187 0.66 -4.74 15.54
CA HIS A 187 1.32 -5.99 15.86
C HIS A 187 0.54 -7.14 15.24
N PHE A 188 1.24 -8.02 14.54
CA PHE A 188 0.67 -9.15 13.80
C PHE A 188 1.06 -10.45 14.45
N SER A 189 0.10 -11.35 14.61
CA SER A 189 0.31 -12.72 15.08
C SER A 189 -0.64 -13.67 14.39
N VAL A 190 -0.28 -14.94 14.31
CA VAL A 190 -1.16 -15.99 13.82
C VAL A 190 -1.44 -16.94 14.97
N LEU A 191 -2.71 -17.18 15.26
CA LEU A 191 -3.15 -18.09 16.32
C LEU A 191 -2.95 -19.56 15.91
N GLU A 192 -3.07 -20.47 16.87
CA GLU A 192 -2.93 -21.93 16.63
C GLU A 192 -3.91 -22.48 15.59
N ASN A 193 -5.08 -21.84 15.44
CA ASN A 193 -6.06 -22.16 14.40
C ASN A 193 -5.79 -21.48 13.05
N TYR A 194 -4.58 -20.98 12.83
CA TYR A 194 -4.14 -20.26 11.62
C TYR A 194 -4.86 -18.93 11.36
N LEU A 195 -5.63 -18.39 12.31
CA LEU A 195 -6.26 -17.09 12.18
C LEU A 195 -5.25 -15.96 12.37
N LEU A 196 -5.17 -15.06 11.40
CA LEU A 196 -4.39 -13.85 11.52
C LEU A 196 -5.06 -12.91 12.53
N THR A 197 -4.28 -12.48 13.52
CA THR A 197 -4.71 -11.51 14.53
C THR A 197 -3.86 -10.25 14.43
N ILE A 198 -4.52 -9.11 14.39
CA ILE A 198 -3.90 -7.79 14.30
C ILE A 198 -4.29 -6.96 15.52
N ASN A 199 -3.30 -6.51 16.28
CA ASN A 199 -3.52 -5.58 17.36
C ASN A 199 -3.08 -4.19 16.92
N ILE A 200 -4.01 -3.22 16.93
CA ILE A 200 -3.74 -1.82 16.60
C ILE A 200 -3.86 -0.96 17.85
N ASN A 201 -2.79 -0.22 18.18
CA ASN A 201 -2.82 0.80 19.22
C ASN A 201 -3.25 2.14 18.61
N ILE A 202 -4.37 2.68 19.09
CA ILE A 202 -5.10 3.78 18.43
C ILE A 202 -4.61 5.17 18.84
N ARG A 203 -4.21 5.38 20.08
CA ARG A 203 -3.84 6.71 20.63
C ARG A 203 -4.85 7.83 20.35
N GLY A 204 -6.13 7.54 20.52
CA GLY A 204 -7.20 8.45 20.13
C GLY A 204 -7.13 9.83 20.77
N ALA A 205 -6.61 9.93 22.00
CA ALA A 205 -6.43 11.21 22.71
C ALA A 205 -5.44 12.18 21.99
N ASP A 206 -4.50 11.64 21.22
CA ASP A 206 -3.50 12.43 20.48
C ASP A 206 -4.00 12.88 19.11
N ILE A 207 -4.97 12.16 18.54
CA ILE A 207 -5.48 12.37 17.18
C ILE A 207 -6.72 13.26 17.17
N ILE A 208 -7.65 13.03 18.08
CA ILE A 208 -8.91 13.78 18.10
C ILE A 208 -8.70 15.16 18.74
N PRO A 209 -9.00 16.26 18.02
CA PRO A 209 -8.80 17.60 18.56
C PRO A 209 -9.71 17.90 19.75
N ASN A 210 -9.14 18.51 20.79
CA ASN A 210 -9.88 18.92 21.99
C ASN A 210 -10.72 20.20 21.76
N GLU A 211 -10.51 20.89 20.66
CA GLU A 211 -11.17 22.14 20.30
C GLU A 211 -11.88 22.00 18.95
N GLN A 212 -12.99 22.69 18.83
CA GLN A 212 -13.69 22.86 17.56
C GLN A 212 -13.53 24.28 17.05
N LYS A 213 -13.31 24.42 15.74
CA LYS A 213 -13.21 25.68 15.07
C LYS A 213 -14.46 25.94 14.24
N SER A 214 -14.95 27.18 14.22
CA SER A 214 -16.09 27.62 13.42
C SER A 214 -16.00 29.09 13.10
N LEU A 215 -16.72 29.57 12.08
CA LEU A 215 -16.84 31.00 11.82
C LEU A 215 -18.00 31.60 12.61
N LEU A 216 -17.76 32.75 13.22
CA LEU A 216 -18.81 33.61 13.74
C LEU A 216 -19.56 34.25 12.57
N LYS A 217 -20.75 34.82 12.83
CA LYS A 217 -21.50 35.62 11.83
C LYS A 217 -20.70 36.81 11.26
N SER A 218 -19.70 37.28 12.02
CA SER A 218 -18.78 38.33 11.60
C SER A 218 -17.64 37.86 10.69
N GLY A 219 -17.54 36.57 10.38
CA GLY A 219 -16.44 35.95 9.66
C GLY A 219 -15.18 35.68 10.52
N LYS A 220 -15.18 36.07 11.80
CA LYS A 220 -14.03 35.81 12.70
C LYS A 220 -14.01 34.38 13.18
N LEU A 221 -12.80 33.83 13.41
CA LEU A 221 -12.58 32.51 13.98
C LEU A 221 -13.16 32.43 15.41
N SER A 222 -13.93 31.38 15.65
CA SER A 222 -14.36 30.96 16.98
C SER A 222 -13.74 29.63 17.31
N VAL A 223 -12.90 29.59 18.34
CA VAL A 223 -12.32 28.36 18.90
C VAL A 223 -13.00 28.09 20.23
N LYS A 224 -13.57 26.91 20.39
CA LYS A 224 -14.25 26.49 21.60
C LYS A 224 -13.83 25.07 21.97
N LYS A 225 -13.79 24.78 23.26
CA LYS A 225 -13.59 23.40 23.73
C LYS A 225 -14.66 22.50 23.10
N MET A 226 -14.24 21.37 22.55
CA MET A 226 -15.17 20.39 21.97
C MET A 226 -16.04 19.78 23.07
N PRO A 227 -17.36 19.65 22.88
CA PRO A 227 -18.22 18.92 23.80
C PRO A 227 -17.75 17.46 23.93
N VAL A 228 -17.81 16.93 25.15
CA VAL A 228 -17.33 15.56 25.44
C VAL A 228 -18.04 14.51 24.57
N SER A 229 -19.32 14.64 24.33
CA SER A 229 -20.05 13.69 23.47
C SER A 229 -19.55 13.72 22.03
N LYS A 230 -19.33 14.92 21.48
CA LYS A 230 -18.81 15.08 20.11
C LYS A 230 -17.37 14.55 20.00
N PHE A 231 -16.52 14.82 20.99
CA PHE A 231 -15.17 14.25 21.03
C PHE A 231 -15.22 12.72 21.04
N ASN A 232 -16.05 12.12 21.89
CA ASN A 232 -16.17 10.68 21.98
C ASN A 232 -16.77 10.06 20.72
N GLU A 233 -17.75 10.68 20.06
CA GLU A 233 -18.32 10.23 18.79
C GLU A 233 -17.24 10.22 17.68
N LEU A 234 -16.49 11.30 17.53
CA LEU A 234 -15.35 11.35 16.58
C LEU A 234 -14.31 10.29 16.90
N TYR A 235 -14.06 10.06 18.19
CA TYR A 235 -13.13 9.02 18.61
C TYR A 235 -13.66 7.62 18.26
N GLN A 236 -14.95 7.35 18.44
CA GLN A 236 -15.57 6.09 18.05
C GLN A 236 -15.44 5.86 16.52
N ASP A 237 -15.78 6.87 15.73
CA ASP A 237 -15.68 6.80 14.27
C ASP A 237 -14.24 6.56 13.83
N TYR A 238 -13.27 7.24 14.45
CA TYR A 238 -11.85 7.04 14.14
C TYR A 238 -11.40 5.61 14.44
N VAL A 239 -11.75 5.05 15.61
CA VAL A 239 -11.41 3.66 15.98
C VAL A 239 -12.01 2.67 14.99
N CYS A 240 -13.31 2.80 14.70
CA CYS A 240 -14.01 1.89 13.79
C CYS A 240 -13.51 2.04 12.35
N SER A 241 -13.28 3.27 11.90
CA SER A 241 -12.71 3.56 10.58
C SER A 241 -11.31 2.96 10.40
N SER A 242 -10.46 3.08 11.44
CA SER A 242 -9.11 2.49 11.44
C SER A 242 -9.15 0.97 11.35
N VAL A 243 -10.04 0.33 12.11
CA VAL A 243 -10.22 -1.14 12.07
C VAL A 243 -10.69 -1.60 10.70
N LEU A 244 -11.66 -0.92 10.10
CA LEU A 244 -12.12 -1.23 8.73
C LEU A 244 -10.99 -1.05 7.71
N ARG A 245 -10.19 0.01 7.81
CA ARG A 245 -9.02 0.24 6.95
C ARG A 245 -8.03 -0.91 7.08
N VAL A 246 -7.70 -1.31 8.31
CA VAL A 246 -6.77 -2.43 8.55
C VAL A 246 -7.32 -3.73 7.95
N ALA A 247 -8.61 -4.02 8.09
CA ALA A 247 -9.22 -5.20 7.49
C ALA A 247 -9.12 -5.17 5.95
N ARG A 248 -9.45 -4.03 5.33
CA ARG A 248 -9.41 -3.86 3.87
C ARG A 248 -8.00 -4.04 3.31
N GLU A 249 -7.01 -3.37 3.89
CA GLU A 249 -5.60 -3.50 3.48
C GLU A 249 -5.08 -4.93 3.65
N THR A 250 -5.45 -5.58 4.77
CA THR A 250 -5.09 -6.98 5.00
C THR A 250 -5.65 -7.88 3.90
N PHE A 251 -6.92 -7.75 3.60
CA PHE A 251 -7.56 -8.55 2.55
C PHE A 251 -7.12 -8.16 1.13
N ALA A 252 -6.61 -6.96 0.92
CA ALA A 252 -6.04 -6.58 -0.37
C ALA A 252 -4.73 -7.33 -0.67
N ILE A 253 -3.92 -7.59 0.36
CA ILE A 253 -2.58 -8.18 0.19
C ILE A 253 -2.48 -9.66 0.57
N LEU A 254 -3.44 -10.21 1.32
CA LEU A 254 -3.45 -11.63 1.75
C LEU A 254 -4.71 -12.34 1.23
N PRO A 255 -4.66 -13.65 0.96
CA PRO A 255 -5.83 -14.42 0.51
C PRO A 255 -6.74 -14.88 1.64
N ASP A 256 -6.57 -14.34 2.85
CA ASP A 256 -7.34 -14.75 4.04
C ASP A 256 -8.83 -14.44 3.91
N GLU A 257 -9.68 -15.34 4.42
CA GLU A 257 -11.13 -15.16 4.48
C GLU A 257 -11.59 -14.46 5.76
N PHE A 258 -10.78 -14.54 6.81
CA PHE A 258 -11.09 -13.97 8.11
C PHE A 258 -9.87 -13.33 8.74
N VAL A 259 -10.10 -12.29 9.52
CA VAL A 259 -9.09 -11.64 10.35
C VAL A 259 -9.70 -11.20 11.69
N LEU A 260 -8.98 -11.38 12.79
CA LEU A 260 -9.32 -10.81 14.09
C LEU A 260 -8.54 -9.52 14.28
N ILE A 261 -9.23 -8.40 14.54
CA ILE A 261 -8.59 -7.12 14.78
C ILE A 261 -8.99 -6.63 16.17
N ASN A 262 -7.99 -6.33 16.98
CA ASN A 262 -8.17 -5.76 18.32
C ASN A 262 -7.61 -4.33 18.30
N ALA A 263 -8.46 -3.35 18.55
CA ALA A 263 -8.05 -1.99 18.79
C ALA A 263 -7.83 -1.79 20.29
N THR A 264 -6.66 -1.30 20.65
CA THR A 264 -6.26 -0.97 22.02
C THR A 264 -6.03 0.52 22.17
N ASP A 265 -6.28 1.05 23.35
CA ASP A 265 -5.88 2.40 23.71
C ASP A 265 -5.54 2.46 25.21
N ARG A 266 -4.91 3.54 25.60
CA ARG A 266 -4.44 3.77 26.96
C ARG A 266 -5.55 4.34 27.83
N LEU A 267 -6.25 3.47 28.54
CA LEU A 267 -7.35 3.82 29.43
C LEU A 267 -6.96 3.78 30.91
N LEU A 268 -7.63 4.61 31.74
CA LEU A 268 -7.47 4.55 33.18
C LEU A 268 -8.09 3.26 33.73
N ASN A 269 -7.28 2.36 34.24
CA ASN A 269 -7.75 1.21 35.00
C ASN A 269 -8.18 1.68 36.40
N LYS A 270 -9.47 1.65 36.64
CA LYS A 270 -10.05 2.12 37.94
C LYS A 270 -9.73 1.22 39.13
N VAL A 271 -9.24 0.00 38.86
CA VAL A 271 -8.84 -0.95 39.92
C VAL A 271 -7.42 -0.66 40.38
N THR A 272 -6.51 -0.38 39.42
CA THR A 272 -5.12 -0.11 39.74
C THR A 272 -4.80 1.37 39.88
N GLY A 273 -5.62 2.26 39.31
CA GLY A 273 -5.41 3.71 39.27
C GLY A 273 -4.33 4.13 38.21
N TYR A 274 -3.85 3.20 37.39
CA TYR A 274 -2.87 3.48 36.35
C TYR A 274 -3.50 3.51 34.96
N PHE A 275 -2.85 4.22 34.03
CA PHE A 275 -3.18 4.14 32.63
C PHE A 275 -2.50 2.90 32.03
N GLU A 276 -3.28 2.02 31.46
CA GLU A 276 -2.86 0.74 30.89
C GLU A 276 -3.44 0.60 29.48
N GLU A 277 -2.74 -0.11 28.61
CA GLU A 277 -3.29 -0.51 27.30
C GLU A 277 -4.41 -1.53 27.51
N GLN A 278 -5.60 -1.20 27.01
CA GLN A 278 -6.80 -2.03 27.16
C GLN A 278 -7.52 -2.13 25.81
N THR A 279 -8.06 -3.30 25.51
CA THR A 279 -8.88 -3.49 24.31
C THR A 279 -10.18 -2.71 24.43
N ILE A 280 -10.45 -1.85 23.42
CA ILE A 280 -11.64 -1.01 23.33
C ILE A 280 -12.62 -1.48 22.28
N LEU A 281 -12.11 -2.20 21.26
CA LEU A 281 -12.88 -2.82 20.20
C LEU A 281 -12.16 -4.08 19.76
N SER A 282 -12.88 -5.19 19.66
CA SER A 282 -12.41 -6.43 19.05
C SER A 282 -13.41 -6.88 18.01
N VAL A 283 -12.95 -7.13 16.79
CA VAL A 283 -13.81 -7.45 15.65
C VAL A 283 -13.26 -8.64 14.89
N TYR A 284 -14.11 -9.64 14.68
CA TYR A 284 -13.86 -10.75 13.76
C TYR A 284 -14.49 -10.42 12.42
N VAL A 285 -13.65 -10.11 11.45
CA VAL A 285 -14.04 -9.61 10.13
C VAL A 285 -13.96 -10.73 9.11
N SER A 286 -15.04 -10.95 8.35
CA SER A 286 -15.02 -11.80 7.17
C SER A 286 -14.84 -10.97 5.89
N ARG A 287 -14.04 -11.47 4.95
CA ARG A 287 -13.84 -10.87 3.63
C ARG A 287 -15.16 -10.66 2.90
N SER A 288 -16.03 -11.68 2.89
CA SER A 288 -17.31 -11.62 2.18
C SER A 288 -18.24 -10.54 2.72
N THR A 289 -18.36 -10.42 4.05
CA THR A 289 -19.15 -9.35 4.69
C THR A 289 -18.57 -7.98 4.36
N LEU A 290 -17.24 -7.80 4.52
CA LEU A 290 -16.57 -6.53 4.26
C LEU A 290 -16.77 -6.07 2.81
N ASN A 291 -16.63 -6.98 1.84
CA ASN A 291 -16.81 -6.70 0.41
C ASN A 291 -18.27 -6.40 0.03
N SER A 292 -19.26 -6.79 0.84
CA SER A 292 -20.67 -6.48 0.61
C SER A 292 -21.06 -5.06 1.02
N LEU A 293 -20.21 -4.36 1.79
CA LEU A 293 -20.49 -3.01 2.30
C LEU A 293 -20.09 -1.95 1.27
N ASN A 294 -20.89 -0.89 1.20
CA ASN A 294 -20.53 0.31 0.43
C ASN A 294 -19.68 1.25 1.30
N MET A 295 -18.37 1.17 1.16
CA MET A 295 -17.41 1.92 1.98
C MET A 295 -17.52 3.44 1.86
N ASP A 296 -18.08 3.96 0.78
CA ASP A 296 -18.24 5.41 0.59
C ASP A 296 -19.41 5.98 1.39
N LEU A 297 -20.41 5.13 1.72
CA LEU A 297 -21.68 5.54 2.32
C LEU A 297 -21.93 5.05 3.74
N ILE A 298 -21.14 4.08 4.23
CA ILE A 298 -21.32 3.56 5.58
C ILE A 298 -20.87 4.57 6.64
N ASP A 299 -21.54 4.54 7.79
CA ASP A 299 -21.01 5.05 9.03
C ASP A 299 -20.09 3.97 9.64
N PRO A 300 -18.83 4.27 9.96
CA PRO A 300 -17.88 3.25 10.42
C PRO A 300 -18.29 2.63 11.75
N SER A 301 -18.87 3.40 12.66
CA SER A 301 -19.29 2.90 13.98
C SER A 301 -20.54 2.04 13.90
N ASP A 302 -21.54 2.44 13.11
CA ASP A 302 -22.75 1.67 12.86
C ASP A 302 -22.47 0.38 12.08
N SER A 303 -21.48 0.39 11.18
CA SER A 303 -21.11 -0.75 10.35
C SER A 303 -20.54 -1.93 11.14
N MET A 304 -20.06 -1.71 12.38
CA MET A 304 -19.58 -2.79 13.25
C MET A 304 -20.64 -3.85 13.52
N ARG A 305 -21.93 -3.49 13.43
CA ARG A 305 -23.07 -4.44 13.58
C ARG A 305 -23.10 -5.55 12.55
N ASN A 306 -22.40 -5.39 11.43
CA ASN A 306 -22.28 -6.43 10.40
C ASN A 306 -21.29 -7.54 10.78
N PHE A 307 -20.51 -7.35 11.83
CA PHE A 307 -19.42 -8.24 12.25
C PHE A 307 -19.64 -8.75 13.67
N ILE A 308 -19.06 -9.89 13.99
CA ILE A 308 -18.95 -10.34 15.37
C ILE A 308 -17.93 -9.43 16.06
N HIS A 309 -18.40 -8.68 17.07
CA HIS A 309 -17.55 -7.72 17.74
C HIS A 309 -17.88 -7.54 19.22
N ASN A 310 -16.89 -7.12 19.98
CA ASN A 310 -17.03 -6.64 21.34
C ASN A 310 -16.63 -5.17 21.39
N MET A 311 -17.57 -4.31 21.75
CA MET A 311 -17.38 -2.86 21.92
C MET A 311 -18.32 -2.36 23.04
N SER A 312 -17.80 -1.58 23.97
CA SER A 312 -18.58 -0.89 24.99
C SER A 312 -18.32 0.62 24.87
N PHE A 313 -19.30 1.34 24.36
CA PHE A 313 -19.19 2.77 24.10
C PHE A 313 -20.41 3.54 24.54
N LYS A 314 -20.17 4.74 25.12
CA LYS A 314 -21.23 5.73 25.45
C LYS A 314 -20.73 7.13 25.08
N PRO A 315 -21.51 7.95 24.35
CA PRO A 315 -21.07 9.31 23.95
C PRO A 315 -20.60 10.16 25.12
N THR A 316 -21.21 10.00 26.29
CA THR A 316 -20.87 10.79 27.48
C THR A 316 -19.66 10.30 28.28
N LYS A 317 -19.21 9.04 28.03
CA LYS A 317 -18.13 8.40 28.79
C LYS A 317 -16.96 7.95 27.91
N GLY A 318 -17.18 7.80 26.60
CA GLY A 318 -16.25 7.19 25.67
C GLY A 318 -16.26 5.66 25.72
N PHE A 319 -15.15 5.05 25.38
CA PHE A 319 -14.95 3.60 25.42
C PHE A 319 -14.74 3.09 26.85
N GLU A 320 -15.28 1.91 27.09
CA GLU A 320 -14.95 1.09 28.27
C GLU A 320 -14.20 -0.17 27.77
N PRO A 321 -13.27 -0.73 28.55
CA PRO A 321 -12.53 -1.93 28.16
C PRO A 321 -13.45 -3.12 27.88
N VAL A 322 -13.10 -3.92 26.88
CA VAL A 322 -13.81 -5.14 26.51
C VAL A 322 -12.85 -6.33 26.44
N VAL A 323 -13.39 -7.53 26.56
CA VAL A 323 -12.65 -8.76 26.31
C VAL A 323 -12.57 -8.97 24.79
N PRO A 324 -11.41 -9.36 24.22
CA PRO A 324 -11.33 -9.75 22.84
C PRO A 324 -12.35 -10.84 22.46
N VAL A 325 -12.78 -10.84 21.18
CA VAL A 325 -13.68 -11.88 20.66
C VAL A 325 -13.00 -13.23 20.80
N ASP A 326 -13.69 -14.17 21.43
CA ASP A 326 -13.21 -15.55 21.55
C ASP A 326 -13.55 -16.34 20.27
N VAL A 327 -12.56 -16.42 19.37
CA VAL A 327 -12.72 -17.11 18.08
C VAL A 327 -12.77 -18.64 18.19
N MET A 328 -12.35 -19.19 19.33
CA MET A 328 -12.42 -20.65 19.58
C MET A 328 -13.86 -21.12 19.77
N THR A 329 -14.77 -20.22 20.15
CA THR A 329 -16.20 -20.52 20.28
C THR A 329 -16.99 -20.32 19.00
N LEU A 330 -16.37 -19.82 17.92
CA LEU A 330 -17.01 -19.52 16.63
C LEU A 330 -16.81 -20.65 15.60
N ALA A 331 -16.04 -21.68 15.92
CA ALA A 331 -15.71 -22.83 15.04
C ALA A 331 -16.82 -23.88 15.04
#